data_0e09a20a89857458bd3389286f2cb4aa
#
_entry.id   0e09a20a89857458bd3389286f2cb4aa
#
_cell.length_a   1.000
_cell.length_b   1.000
_cell.length_c   1.000
_cell.angle_alpha   90.00
_cell.angle_beta   90.00
_cell.angle_gamma   90.00
#
_symmetry.space_group_name_H-M   'P 1'
#
loop_
_entity.id
_entity.type
_entity.pdbx_description
1 polymer ?
#
loop_
_entity_poly.entity_id
_entity_poly.type
_entity_poly.pdbx_seq_one_letter_code
_entity_poly.pdbx_strand_id
1 'polypeptide(L)'
;MPTAGIAVRGVAAFIDLVVCYVLLYIVAAITGNTVAGGGFDLPTGPLMVGLGLCIAYFVVFEAIRGATLGKLATNLRVVRENDGGPIDWSAAIIRNVLRLIDGLVLYLVGFIAICVSPKRQRIGDRVAGTIVVRRATHAVSPITTEKS
;
A
#
# COMPACT_ATOMS: atom_id res chain seq x y z
N MET A 1 18.01 4.33 -6.78
CA MET A 1 16.63 4.68 -7.18
C MET A 1 16.09 5.75 -6.22
N PRO A 2 15.45 6.82 -6.68
CA PRO A 2 14.91 7.84 -5.79
C PRO A 2 13.74 7.26 -4.99
N THR A 3 13.86 7.30 -3.67
CA THR A 3 12.80 6.84 -2.76
C THR A 3 11.63 7.83 -2.74
N ALA A 4 10.42 7.32 -2.60
CA ALA A 4 9.22 8.15 -2.58
C ALA A 4 9.14 9.04 -1.34
N GLY A 5 8.77 10.29 -1.52
CA GLY A 5 8.54 11.23 -0.43
C GLY A 5 7.39 10.82 0.50
N ILE A 6 7.43 11.28 1.75
CA ILE A 6 6.44 10.93 2.79
C ILE A 6 5.03 11.38 2.39
N ALA A 7 4.88 12.60 1.85
CA ALA A 7 3.59 13.15 1.45
C ALA A 7 2.88 12.28 0.39
N VAL A 8 3.60 11.85 -0.66
CA VAL A 8 3.02 11.00 -1.72
C VAL A 8 2.63 9.62 -1.18
N ARG A 9 3.40 9.08 -0.24
CA ARG A 9 3.05 7.82 0.45
C ARG A 9 1.82 7.98 1.34
N GLY A 10 1.64 9.16 1.95
CA GLY A 10 0.44 9.51 2.71
C GLY A 10 -0.81 9.54 1.84
N VAL A 11 -0.73 10.20 0.67
CA VAL A 11 -1.84 10.22 -0.31
C VAL A 11 -2.18 8.81 -0.78
N ALA A 12 -1.18 7.98 -1.10
CA ALA A 12 -1.40 6.59 -1.48
C ALA A 12 -2.11 5.80 -0.36
N ALA A 13 -1.67 5.97 0.89
CA ALA A 13 -2.29 5.32 2.04
C ALA A 13 -3.74 5.78 2.27
N PHE A 14 -4.04 7.06 2.05
CA PHE A 14 -5.40 7.59 2.14
C PHE A 14 -6.32 6.95 1.09
N ILE A 15 -5.87 6.84 -0.17
CA ILE A 15 -6.63 6.17 -1.23
C ILE A 15 -6.89 4.70 -0.86
N ASP A 16 -5.87 3.99 -0.36
CA ASP A 16 -6.02 2.60 0.07
C ASP A 16 -7.00 2.46 1.25
N LEU A 17 -7.04 3.45 2.15
CA LEU A 17 -8.00 3.50 3.27
C LEU A 17 -9.44 3.66 2.76
N VAL A 18 -9.66 4.48 1.73
CA VAL A 18 -10.96 4.59 1.06
C VAL A 18 -11.37 3.26 0.43
N VAL A 19 -10.44 2.55 -0.22
CA VAL A 19 -10.71 1.21 -0.78
C VAL A 19 -11.13 0.24 0.32
N CYS A 20 -10.40 0.21 1.45
CA CYS A 20 -10.76 -0.64 2.59
C CYS A 20 -12.13 -0.26 3.17
N TYR A 21 -12.44 1.02 3.28
CA TYR A 21 -13.77 1.48 3.72
C TYR A 21 -14.88 0.94 2.80
N VAL A 22 -14.69 1.04 1.48
CA VAL A 22 -15.64 0.51 0.49
C VAL A 22 -15.80 -1.01 0.63
N LEU A 23 -14.72 -1.75 0.84
CA LEU A 23 -14.78 -3.21 1.07
C LEU A 23 -15.58 -3.54 2.34
N LEU A 24 -15.35 -2.84 3.44
CA LEU A 24 -16.11 -3.00 4.69
C LEU A 24 -17.59 -2.63 4.49
N TYR A 25 -17.87 -1.57 3.75
CA TYR A 25 -19.22 -1.16 3.43
C TYR A 25 -19.97 -2.20 2.59
N ILE A 26 -19.29 -2.82 1.62
CA ILE A 26 -19.85 -3.92 0.81
C ILE A 26 -20.21 -5.11 1.70
N VAL A 27 -19.31 -5.49 2.64
CA VAL A 27 -19.60 -6.57 3.61
C VAL A 27 -20.82 -6.21 4.46
N ALA A 28 -20.89 -4.97 4.95
CA ALA A 28 -22.04 -4.48 5.72
C ALA A 28 -23.34 -4.53 4.93
N ALA A 29 -23.31 -4.13 3.66
CA ALA A 29 -24.48 -4.16 2.79
C ALA A 29 -24.98 -5.60 2.54
N ILE A 30 -24.05 -6.54 2.31
CA ILE A 30 -24.40 -7.95 2.08
C ILE A 30 -24.96 -8.60 3.36
N THR A 31 -24.45 -8.20 4.53
CA THR A 31 -24.86 -8.77 5.83
C THR A 31 -26.00 -7.99 6.51
N GLY A 32 -26.54 -6.95 5.86
CA GLY A 32 -27.65 -6.17 6.40
C GLY A 32 -27.27 -5.25 7.57
N ASN A 33 -26.00 -4.88 7.69
CA ASN A 33 -25.47 -4.08 8.80
C ASN A 33 -25.16 -2.62 8.41
N THR A 34 -25.84 -2.09 7.39
CA THR A 34 -25.74 -0.67 7.04
C THR A 34 -26.67 0.14 7.93
N VAL A 35 -26.24 1.36 8.28
CA VAL A 35 -27.03 2.30 9.08
C VAL A 35 -27.44 3.53 8.25
N ALA A 36 -28.53 4.18 8.66
CA ALA A 36 -29.00 5.42 8.02
C ALA A 36 -27.91 6.50 8.09
N GLY A 37 -27.69 7.22 6.97
CA GLY A 37 -26.64 8.22 6.88
C GLY A 37 -25.34 7.73 6.23
N GLY A 38 -25.29 6.48 5.72
CA GLY A 38 -24.17 5.97 4.91
C GLY A 38 -23.03 5.35 5.73
N GLY A 39 -23.29 5.00 7.01
CA GLY A 39 -22.38 4.26 7.85
C GLY A 39 -22.67 2.76 7.89
N PHE A 40 -21.94 2.04 8.73
CA PHE A 40 -22.18 0.63 9.03
C PHE A 40 -21.82 0.32 10.48
N ASP A 41 -22.49 -0.69 11.04
CA ASP A 41 -22.19 -1.27 12.34
C ASP A 41 -22.00 -2.78 12.17
N LEU A 42 -20.73 -3.20 12.06
CA LEU A 42 -20.39 -4.57 11.76
C LEU A 42 -20.19 -5.37 13.06
N PRO A 43 -21.01 -6.39 13.32
CA PRO A 43 -20.73 -7.40 14.34
C PRO A 43 -19.37 -8.08 14.08
N THR A 44 -18.80 -8.70 15.13
CA THR A 44 -17.44 -9.28 15.08
C THR A 44 -17.23 -10.23 13.89
N GLY A 45 -18.20 -11.08 13.55
CA GLY A 45 -18.08 -12.02 12.43
C GLY A 45 -17.88 -11.33 11.08
N PRO A 46 -18.84 -10.52 10.61
CA PRO A 46 -18.71 -9.73 9.37
C PRO A 46 -17.49 -8.79 9.38
N LEU A 47 -17.15 -8.21 10.53
CA LEU A 47 -15.97 -7.37 10.68
C LEU A 47 -14.68 -8.16 10.38
N MET A 48 -14.54 -9.36 10.91
CA MET A 48 -13.37 -10.21 10.65
C MET A 48 -13.26 -10.59 9.17
N VAL A 49 -14.39 -10.88 8.51
CA VAL A 49 -14.42 -11.11 7.06
C VAL A 49 -13.95 -9.87 6.30
N GLY A 50 -14.45 -8.70 6.62
CA GLY A 50 -14.07 -7.44 5.99
C GLY A 50 -12.58 -7.11 6.18
N LEU A 51 -12.05 -7.28 7.39
CA LEU A 51 -10.62 -7.10 7.66
C LEU A 51 -9.77 -8.12 6.89
N GLY A 52 -10.20 -9.37 6.80
CA GLY A 52 -9.54 -10.39 5.99
C GLY A 52 -9.47 -10.00 4.51
N LEU A 53 -10.54 -9.45 3.96
CA LEU A 53 -10.58 -8.93 2.58
C LEU A 53 -9.64 -7.73 2.40
N CYS A 54 -9.55 -6.82 3.36
CA CYS A 54 -8.60 -5.70 3.32
C CYS A 54 -7.14 -6.20 3.32
N ILE A 55 -6.81 -7.20 4.17
CA ILE A 55 -5.48 -7.81 4.20
C ILE A 55 -5.18 -8.49 2.86
N ALA A 56 -6.12 -9.29 2.36
CA ALA A 56 -5.98 -9.96 1.07
C ALA A 56 -5.77 -8.95 -0.07
N TYR A 57 -6.51 -7.85 -0.07
CA TYR A 57 -6.30 -6.74 -1.02
C TYR A 57 -4.86 -6.24 -1.01
N PHE A 58 -4.30 -5.92 0.16
CA PHE A 58 -2.93 -5.43 0.25
C PHE A 58 -1.91 -6.47 -0.20
N VAL A 59 -2.00 -7.70 0.32
CA VAL A 59 -1.04 -8.77 0.01
C VAL A 59 -1.07 -9.12 -1.47
N VAL A 60 -2.25 -9.38 -2.03
CA VAL A 60 -2.40 -9.81 -3.43
C VAL A 60 -1.94 -8.73 -4.40
N PHE A 61 -2.37 -7.47 -4.20
CA PHE A 61 -1.96 -6.39 -5.09
C PHE A 61 -0.46 -6.11 -5.01
N GLU A 62 0.13 -6.12 -3.82
CA GLU A 62 1.59 -5.93 -3.68
C GLU A 62 2.38 -7.11 -4.25
N ALA A 63 1.94 -8.36 -4.07
CA ALA A 63 2.63 -9.52 -4.61
C ALA A 63 2.56 -9.58 -6.15
N ILE A 64 1.38 -9.31 -6.75
CA ILE A 64 1.19 -9.45 -8.19
C ILE A 64 1.70 -8.23 -8.96
N ARG A 65 1.41 -7.02 -8.47
CA ARG A 65 1.69 -5.76 -9.18
C ARG A 65 2.82 -4.93 -8.56
N GLY A 66 3.31 -5.31 -7.39
CA GLY A 66 4.25 -4.51 -6.61
C GLY A 66 3.66 -3.19 -6.12
N ALA A 67 2.34 -3.02 -6.15
CA ALA A 67 1.68 -1.78 -5.72
C ALA A 67 0.20 -2.01 -5.45
N THR A 68 -0.34 -1.36 -4.42
CA THR A 68 -1.79 -1.23 -4.17
C THR A 68 -2.42 -0.21 -5.12
N LEU A 69 -3.75 -0.10 -5.15
CA LEU A 69 -4.44 0.90 -5.97
C LEU A 69 -4.01 2.33 -5.62
N GLY A 70 -3.87 2.66 -4.34
CA GLY A 70 -3.38 3.97 -3.90
C GLY A 70 -1.94 4.24 -4.37
N LYS A 71 -1.08 3.25 -4.33
CA LYS A 71 0.29 3.35 -4.86
C LYS A 71 0.33 3.48 -6.38
N LEU A 72 -0.54 2.76 -7.09
CA LEU A 72 -0.66 2.88 -8.54
C LEU A 72 -1.11 4.29 -8.94
N ALA A 73 -2.13 4.83 -8.28
CA ALA A 73 -2.65 6.18 -8.53
C ALA A 73 -1.59 7.27 -8.27
N THR A 74 -0.66 7.03 -7.36
CA THR A 74 0.44 7.95 -7.03
C THR A 74 1.77 7.62 -7.72
N ASN A 75 1.76 6.74 -8.71
CA ASN A 75 2.95 6.27 -9.43
C ASN A 75 4.04 5.71 -8.51
N LEU A 76 3.65 5.01 -7.46
CA LEU A 76 4.55 4.33 -6.55
C LEU A 76 4.62 2.84 -6.85
N ARG A 77 5.77 2.24 -6.61
CA ARG A 77 6.00 0.80 -6.70
C ARG A 77 6.88 0.32 -5.56
N VAL A 78 6.59 -0.87 -5.07
CA VAL A 78 7.41 -1.60 -4.12
C VAL A 78 8.35 -2.50 -4.91
N VAL A 79 9.64 -2.44 -4.57
CA VAL A 79 10.68 -3.25 -5.20
C VAL A 79 11.60 -3.81 -4.13
N ARG A 80 12.31 -4.88 -4.46
CA ARG A 80 13.39 -5.38 -3.61
C ARG A 80 14.52 -4.36 -3.53
N GLU A 81 15.11 -4.24 -2.34
CA GLU A 81 16.15 -3.26 -2.10
C GLU A 81 17.46 -3.61 -2.84
N ASN A 82 17.75 -4.91 -2.98
CA ASN A 82 19.04 -5.39 -3.50
C ASN A 82 19.18 -5.22 -5.01
N ASP A 83 18.13 -5.53 -5.78
CA ASP A 83 18.16 -5.60 -7.25
C ASP A 83 17.10 -4.73 -7.92
N GLY A 84 16.20 -4.10 -7.14
CA GLY A 84 15.08 -3.33 -7.69
C GLY A 84 14.03 -4.18 -8.40
N GLY A 85 14.10 -5.49 -8.29
CA GLY A 85 13.17 -6.44 -8.87
C GLY A 85 11.79 -6.46 -8.17
N PRO A 86 10.83 -7.23 -8.73
CA PRO A 86 9.54 -7.42 -8.11
C PRO A 86 9.68 -8.13 -6.76
N ILE A 87 8.78 -7.80 -5.82
CA ILE A 87 8.73 -8.49 -4.53
C ILE A 87 8.04 -9.84 -4.69
N ASP A 88 8.43 -10.79 -3.85
CA ASP A 88 7.79 -12.09 -3.74
C ASP A 88 6.60 -12.07 -2.76
N TRP A 89 5.86 -13.19 -2.70
CA TRP A 89 4.72 -13.35 -1.82
C TRP A 89 5.10 -13.26 -0.34
N SER A 90 6.27 -13.79 0.04
CA SER A 90 6.75 -13.77 1.42
C SER A 90 7.03 -12.34 1.88
N ALA A 91 7.70 -11.54 1.06
CA ALA A 91 7.93 -10.13 1.34
C ALA A 91 6.61 -9.34 1.43
N ALA A 92 5.65 -9.60 0.53
CA ALA A 92 4.33 -8.96 0.58
C ALA A 92 3.58 -9.29 1.87
N ILE A 93 3.58 -10.55 2.31
CA ILE A 93 2.94 -11.00 3.56
C ILE A 93 3.61 -10.33 4.76
N ILE A 94 4.92 -10.42 4.90
CA ILE A 94 5.69 -9.85 6.02
C ILE A 94 5.41 -8.35 6.15
N ARG A 95 5.44 -7.62 5.04
CA ARG A 95 5.17 -6.18 5.00
C ARG A 95 3.78 -5.84 5.52
N ASN A 96 2.77 -6.60 5.10
CA ASN A 96 1.38 -6.32 5.44
C ASN A 96 1.00 -6.79 6.85
N VAL A 97 1.60 -7.88 7.34
CA VAL A 97 1.49 -8.28 8.75
C VAL A 97 2.12 -7.22 9.67
N LEU A 98 3.32 -6.75 9.36
CA LEU A 98 3.96 -5.68 10.13
C LEU A 98 3.24 -4.34 9.99
N ARG A 99 2.57 -4.06 8.86
CA ARG A 99 1.70 -2.89 8.69
C ARG A 99 0.51 -2.91 9.64
N LEU A 100 -0.06 -4.09 9.94
CA LEU A 100 -1.11 -4.27 10.95
C LEU A 100 -0.57 -3.93 12.33
N ILE A 101 0.62 -4.40 12.67
CA ILE A 101 1.28 -4.10 13.94
C ILE A 101 1.59 -2.60 14.04
N ASP A 102 2.15 -2.00 13.01
CA ASP A 102 2.38 -0.54 12.94
C ASP A 102 1.07 0.26 13.08
N GLY A 103 -0.04 -0.25 12.53
CA GLY A 103 -1.36 0.34 12.61
C GLY A 103 -1.99 0.23 14.01
N LEU A 104 -1.76 -0.88 14.70
CA LEU A 104 -2.21 -1.11 16.08
C LEU A 104 -1.44 -0.25 17.10
N VAL A 105 -0.17 0.03 16.86
CA VAL A 105 0.69 0.87 17.70
C VAL A 105 0.67 2.34 17.22
N LEU A 106 -0.51 2.82 16.77
CA LEU A 106 -0.82 4.23 16.50
C LEU A 106 -0.13 4.87 15.30
N TYR A 107 0.15 4.19 14.19
CA TYR A 107 0.77 4.83 13.02
C TYR A 107 2.03 5.68 13.33
N LEU A 108 2.24 5.98 14.62
CA LEU A 108 3.28 6.85 15.13
C LEU A 108 4.66 6.23 14.96
N VAL A 109 4.78 4.93 15.27
CA VAL A 109 6.06 4.22 15.15
C VAL A 109 6.48 4.08 13.68
N GLY A 110 5.53 3.77 12.80
CA GLY A 110 5.78 3.72 11.36
C GLY A 110 6.16 5.09 10.77
N PHE A 111 5.54 6.16 11.26
CA PHE A 111 5.87 7.53 10.86
C PHE A 111 7.27 7.95 11.35
N ILE A 112 7.58 7.72 12.62
CA ILE A 112 8.91 8.00 13.19
C ILE A 112 9.99 7.19 12.46
N ALA A 113 9.75 5.90 12.20
CA ALA A 113 10.70 5.04 11.47
C ALA A 113 10.99 5.56 10.05
N ILE A 114 10.00 6.12 9.36
CA ILE A 114 10.20 6.73 8.04
C ILE A 114 11.00 8.03 8.14
N CYS A 115 10.76 8.85 9.16
CA CYS A 115 11.46 10.13 9.34
C CYS A 115 12.94 9.93 9.69
N VAL A 116 13.24 8.94 10.52
CA VAL A 116 14.61 8.66 11.00
C VAL A 116 15.41 7.78 10.02
N SER A 117 14.74 7.06 9.11
CA SER A 117 15.39 6.17 8.16
C SER A 117 16.04 6.92 6.98
N PRO A 118 17.33 6.74 6.70
CA PRO A 118 17.98 7.31 5.51
C PRO A 118 17.30 6.90 4.19
N LYS A 119 16.74 5.70 4.14
CA LYS A 119 16.02 5.15 2.98
C LYS A 119 14.50 5.32 3.05
N ARG A 120 13.98 6.07 4.04
CA ARG A 120 12.55 6.30 4.27
C ARG A 120 11.72 5.01 4.27
N GLN A 121 12.25 3.97 4.93
CA GLN A 121 11.62 2.66 5.05
C GLN A 121 10.81 2.58 6.34
N ARG A 122 9.60 1.97 6.28
CA ARG A 122 8.87 1.50 7.46
C ARG A 122 9.55 0.25 8.02
N ILE A 123 9.21 -0.15 9.25
CA ILE A 123 9.75 -1.36 9.88
C ILE A 123 9.49 -2.59 9.00
N GLY A 124 8.25 -2.72 8.47
CA GLY A 124 7.88 -3.79 7.55
C GLY A 124 8.69 -3.79 6.25
N ASP A 125 9.03 -2.62 5.71
CA ASP A 125 9.87 -2.49 4.52
C ASP A 125 11.29 -3.00 4.78
N ARG A 126 11.86 -2.66 5.95
CA ARG A 126 13.21 -3.10 6.35
C ARG A 126 13.30 -4.62 6.55
N VAL A 127 12.34 -5.19 7.30
CA VAL A 127 12.33 -6.64 7.58
C VAL A 127 12.12 -7.44 6.29
N ALA A 128 11.33 -6.92 5.35
CA ALA A 128 11.09 -7.56 4.06
C ALA A 128 12.16 -7.24 2.98
N GLY A 129 13.19 -6.44 3.29
CA GLY A 129 14.24 -6.06 2.33
C GLY A 129 13.70 -5.31 1.11
N THR A 130 12.75 -4.40 1.31
CA THR A 130 12.04 -3.70 0.23
C THR A 130 12.10 -2.18 0.39
N ILE A 131 11.97 -1.46 -0.73
CA ILE A 131 11.84 -0.01 -0.77
C ILE A 131 10.64 0.41 -1.63
N VAL A 132 10.09 1.60 -1.35
CA VAL A 132 9.05 2.21 -2.17
C VAL A 132 9.69 3.28 -3.04
N VAL A 133 9.60 3.09 -4.35
CA VAL A 133 10.18 3.98 -5.36
C VAL A 133 9.09 4.61 -6.23
N ARG A 134 9.40 5.75 -6.86
CA ARG A 134 8.56 6.29 -7.93
C ARG A 134 8.78 5.46 -9.19
N ARG A 135 7.69 5.14 -9.88
CA ARG A 135 7.75 4.55 -11.21
C ARG A 135 8.41 5.57 -12.14
N ALA A 136 9.48 5.19 -12.82
CA ALA A 136 10.02 6.02 -13.88
C ALA A 136 8.94 6.15 -14.97
N THR A 137 8.44 7.36 -15.18
CA THR A 137 7.69 7.67 -16.39
C THR A 137 8.71 7.57 -17.51
N HIS A 138 8.55 6.60 -18.41
CA HIS A 138 9.31 6.63 -19.67
C HIS A 138 8.95 7.94 -20.37
N ALA A 139 9.79 8.95 -20.22
CA ALA A 139 9.80 10.05 -21.15
C ALA A 139 10.17 9.40 -22.49
N VAL A 140 9.24 9.36 -23.43
CA VAL A 140 9.50 9.05 -24.82
C VAL A 140 10.51 10.09 -25.26
N SER A 141 11.76 9.70 -25.42
CA SER A 141 12.78 10.57 -26.01
C SER A 141 12.27 10.96 -27.39
N PRO A 142 12.16 12.25 -27.72
CA PRO A 142 11.82 12.64 -29.07
C PRO A 142 12.89 12.06 -29.97
N ILE A 143 12.46 11.30 -30.99
CA ILE A 143 13.32 10.78 -32.04
C ILE A 143 13.91 12.01 -32.72
N THR A 144 15.17 12.29 -32.44
CA THR A 144 15.94 13.28 -33.21
C THR A 144 16.14 12.67 -34.58
N THR A 145 15.29 13.05 -35.54
CA THR A 145 15.52 12.83 -36.96
C THR A 145 16.71 13.69 -37.34
N GLU A 146 17.89 13.11 -37.32
CA GLU A 146 19.09 13.66 -37.91
C GLU A 146 18.88 13.60 -39.44
N LYS A 147 18.60 14.79 -40.01
CA LYS A 147 18.62 14.97 -41.49
C LYS A 147 20.05 14.95 -41.96
N SER A 148 20.41 13.94 -42.73
CA SER A 148 21.53 14.00 -43.69
C SER A 148 21.24 14.99 -44.80
#